data_8a3911ea09d3b08b003f385a9479428f
#
_entry.id   8a3911ea09d3b08b003f385a9479428f
#
_cell.length_a   1.000
_cell.length_b   1.000
_cell.length_c   1.000
_cell.angle_alpha   90.00
_cell.angle_beta   90.00
_cell.angle_gamma   90.00
#
_symmetry.space_group_name_H-M   'P 1'
#
loop_
_entity.id
_entity.type
_entity.pdbx_description
1 polymer ?
#
loop_
_entity_poly.entity_id
_entity_poly.type
_entity_poly.pdbx_seq_one_letter_code
_entity_poly.pdbx_strand_id
1 'polypeptide(L)'
;GGQVALQTDLTAIERRGDGTYALTIADADVITAKNVVISAGLNASKLARTLAYPSGYEPPETYYAVGQYYALSGASPFSRHIYPMPDGAWLGLHATVDLGNRCKFGPDIEWIPEVDYTFKPEKLDKFLDFIRMYHPDLDESRLHPDYTGIRPKLYREGEPVPDFRIDTAADHGLDGLVMLFGIESPGLTASLAIADHVAGLYEQAKAAA
;
A
#
# COMPACT_ATOMS: atom_id res chain seq x y z
N GLY A 1 -14.92 19.33 7.54
CA GLY A 1 -13.65 19.34 8.16
C GLY A 1 -13.32 18.03 8.87
N GLY A 2 -12.40 17.25 8.30
CA GLY A 2 -11.85 16.08 8.97
C GLY A 2 -10.75 16.48 9.98
N GLN A 3 -10.45 15.57 10.90
CA GLN A 3 -9.33 15.70 11.83
C GLN A 3 -8.29 14.63 11.52
N VAL A 4 -7.01 14.97 11.66
CA VAL A 4 -5.88 14.04 11.54
C VAL A 4 -5.22 13.95 12.91
N ALA A 5 -5.14 12.73 13.47
CA ALA A 5 -4.39 12.44 14.68
C ALA A 5 -3.11 11.70 14.29
N LEU A 6 -1.97 12.36 14.46
CA LEU A 6 -0.65 11.77 14.25
C LEU A 6 -0.17 11.05 15.51
N GLN A 7 0.77 10.11 15.36
CA GLN A 7 1.33 9.33 16.47
C GLN A 7 0.24 8.61 17.29
N THR A 8 -0.80 8.15 16.57
CA THR A 8 -1.97 7.51 17.17
C THR A 8 -2.05 6.09 16.62
N ASP A 9 -1.40 5.16 17.31
CA ASP A 9 -1.30 3.77 16.89
C ASP A 9 -2.53 2.99 17.32
N LEU A 10 -3.34 2.54 16.35
CA LEU A 10 -4.53 1.74 16.56
C LEU A 10 -4.14 0.26 16.67
N THR A 11 -4.36 -0.32 17.84
CA THR A 11 -3.92 -1.69 18.14
C THR A 11 -5.02 -2.73 18.03
N ALA A 12 -6.29 -2.35 18.23
CA ALA A 12 -7.43 -3.25 18.11
C ALA A 12 -8.71 -2.50 17.75
N ILE A 13 -9.64 -3.23 17.15
CA ILE A 13 -11.02 -2.81 16.88
C ILE A 13 -11.94 -3.88 17.44
N GLU A 14 -12.97 -3.47 18.18
CA GLU A 14 -13.98 -4.36 18.73
C GLU A 14 -15.38 -3.86 18.38
N ARG A 15 -16.27 -4.76 17.93
CA ARG A 15 -17.70 -4.46 17.72
C ARG A 15 -18.43 -4.56 19.04
N ARG A 16 -19.13 -3.50 19.45
CA ARG A 16 -19.94 -3.45 20.67
C ARG A 16 -21.37 -3.93 20.41
N GLY A 17 -22.05 -4.34 21.48
CA GLY A 17 -23.46 -4.79 21.43
C GLY A 17 -24.46 -3.72 21.00
N ASP A 18 -24.13 -2.42 21.13
CA ASP A 18 -24.94 -1.29 20.68
C ASP A 18 -24.74 -0.95 19.19
N GLY A 19 -23.90 -1.72 18.52
CA GLY A 19 -23.61 -1.51 17.10
C GLY A 19 -22.49 -0.52 16.81
N THR A 20 -21.83 0.04 17.82
CA THR A 20 -20.63 0.89 17.64
C THR A 20 -19.34 0.08 17.66
N TYR A 21 -18.23 0.71 17.29
CA TYR A 21 -16.89 0.16 17.33
C TYR A 21 -16.06 0.84 18.41
N ALA A 22 -15.37 0.06 19.24
CA ALA A 22 -14.32 0.53 20.12
C ALA A 22 -12.98 0.43 19.39
N LEU A 23 -12.28 1.55 19.29
CA LEU A 23 -10.97 1.68 18.68
C LEU A 23 -9.95 1.86 19.79
N THR A 24 -9.13 0.82 20.06
CA THR A 24 -8.11 0.87 21.10
C THR A 24 -6.83 1.49 20.54
N ILE A 25 -6.42 2.58 21.15
CA ILE A 25 -5.19 3.29 20.81
C ILE A 25 -4.13 2.94 21.85
N ALA A 26 -2.89 2.67 21.38
CA ALA A 26 -1.77 2.40 22.27
C ALA A 26 -1.58 3.58 23.24
N ASP A 27 -1.42 3.27 24.52
CA ASP A 27 -1.15 4.24 25.61
C ASP A 27 -2.16 5.39 25.74
N ALA A 28 -3.41 5.21 25.22
CA ALA A 28 -4.44 6.25 25.22
C ALA A 28 -5.86 5.67 25.47
N ASP A 29 -6.84 6.57 25.48
CA ASP A 29 -8.26 6.23 25.64
C ASP A 29 -8.84 5.54 24.40
N VAL A 30 -9.93 4.80 24.63
CA VAL A 30 -10.69 4.14 23.56
C VAL A 30 -11.59 5.16 22.85
N ILE A 31 -11.47 5.23 21.53
CA ILE A 31 -12.37 6.03 20.68
C ILE A 31 -13.58 5.16 20.30
N THR A 32 -14.78 5.75 20.36
CA THR A 32 -16.00 5.10 19.87
C THR A 32 -16.41 5.66 18.52
N ALA A 33 -16.66 4.78 17.55
CA ALA A 33 -17.09 5.14 16.20
C ALA A 33 -18.33 4.33 15.77
N LYS A 34 -19.22 4.93 14.98
CA LYS A 34 -20.34 4.25 14.33
C LYS A 34 -19.90 3.56 13.05
N ASN A 35 -19.05 4.24 12.30
CA ASN A 35 -18.52 3.77 11.04
C ASN A 35 -16.99 3.73 11.10
N VAL A 36 -16.39 2.69 10.54
CA VAL A 36 -14.94 2.49 10.52
C VAL A 36 -14.51 2.08 9.11
N VAL A 37 -13.46 2.74 8.62
CA VAL A 37 -12.76 2.31 7.39
C VAL A 37 -11.35 1.84 7.78
N ILE A 38 -11.05 0.57 7.56
CA ILE A 38 -9.68 0.06 7.70
C ILE A 38 -8.94 0.33 6.40
N SER A 39 -8.08 1.36 6.41
CA SER A 39 -7.23 1.79 5.30
C SER A 39 -5.77 1.76 5.72
N ALA A 40 -5.35 0.65 6.37
CA ALA A 40 -4.10 0.55 7.12
C ALA A 40 -2.93 -0.04 6.31
N GLY A 41 -3.05 -0.17 4.97
CA GLY A 41 -1.99 -0.62 4.08
C GLY A 41 -1.39 -1.97 4.52
N LEU A 42 -0.10 -2.02 4.82
CA LEU A 42 0.61 -3.23 5.26
C LEU A 42 0.01 -3.88 6.52
N ASN A 43 -0.67 -3.10 7.37
CA ASN A 43 -1.26 -3.56 8.61
C ASN A 43 -2.77 -3.85 8.52
N ALA A 44 -3.41 -3.68 7.35
CA ALA A 44 -4.85 -3.80 7.21
C ALA A 44 -5.36 -5.19 7.65
N SER A 45 -4.76 -6.25 7.17
CA SER A 45 -5.14 -7.62 7.54
C SER A 45 -4.87 -7.92 9.02
N LYS A 46 -3.77 -7.43 9.58
CA LYS A 46 -3.45 -7.58 11.00
C LYS A 46 -4.50 -6.90 11.88
N LEU A 47 -4.88 -5.67 11.54
CA LEU A 47 -5.88 -4.93 12.28
C LEU A 47 -7.28 -5.56 12.13
N ALA A 48 -7.65 -5.99 10.92
CA ALA A 48 -8.90 -6.68 10.68
C ALA A 48 -9.04 -7.97 11.53
N ARG A 49 -7.95 -8.71 11.74
CA ARG A 49 -7.95 -9.93 12.59
C ARG A 49 -8.19 -9.69 14.07
N THR A 50 -8.21 -8.45 14.54
CA THR A 50 -8.61 -8.15 15.93
C THR A 50 -10.13 -8.22 16.14
N LEU A 51 -10.91 -8.18 15.05
CA LEU A 51 -12.36 -8.27 15.07
C LEU A 51 -12.86 -9.72 15.11
N ALA A 52 -13.97 -9.93 15.80
CA ALA A 52 -14.73 -11.18 15.72
C ALA A 52 -15.82 -11.05 14.64
N TYR A 53 -15.89 -12.02 13.74
CA TYR A 53 -16.83 -12.04 12.62
C TYR A 53 -17.92 -13.09 12.81
N PRO A 54 -19.20 -12.69 12.84
CA PRO A 54 -20.32 -13.64 13.03
C PRO A 54 -20.50 -14.61 11.84
N SER A 55 -20.05 -14.21 10.66
CA SER A 55 -20.14 -14.98 9.42
C SER A 55 -19.06 -16.07 9.27
N GLY A 56 -18.07 -16.12 10.19
CA GLY A 56 -16.88 -16.95 9.99
C GLY A 56 -15.94 -16.40 8.92
N TYR A 57 -16.09 -15.14 8.54
CA TYR A 57 -15.19 -14.45 7.63
C TYR A 57 -13.76 -14.40 8.16
N GLU A 58 -12.79 -14.60 7.28
CA GLU A 58 -11.37 -14.46 7.58
C GLU A 58 -10.75 -13.34 6.70
N PRO A 59 -10.11 -12.34 7.32
CA PRO A 59 -9.36 -11.33 6.56
C PRO A 59 -8.26 -11.98 5.71
N PRO A 60 -8.00 -11.47 4.50
CA PRO A 60 -6.99 -12.04 3.63
C PRO A 60 -5.60 -12.01 4.27
N GLU A 61 -4.71 -12.90 3.83
CA GLU A 61 -3.29 -12.83 4.16
C GLU A 61 -2.65 -11.68 3.40
N THR A 62 -1.71 -10.96 4.06
CA THR A 62 -0.89 -9.95 3.40
C THR A 62 0.53 -10.49 3.24
N TYR A 63 1.01 -10.50 2.00
CA TYR A 63 2.38 -10.80 1.64
C TYR A 63 3.11 -9.49 1.33
N TYR A 64 4.42 -9.48 1.42
CA TYR A 64 5.21 -8.27 1.30
C TYR A 64 6.18 -8.37 0.13
N ALA A 65 6.19 -7.35 -0.71
CA ALA A 65 7.17 -7.19 -1.77
C ALA A 65 7.88 -5.85 -1.60
N VAL A 66 9.17 -5.88 -1.23
CA VAL A 66 9.99 -4.68 -1.11
C VAL A 66 10.58 -4.30 -2.46
N GLY A 67 10.68 -3.02 -2.71
CA GLY A 67 11.41 -2.45 -3.83
C GLY A 67 12.25 -1.26 -3.36
N GLN A 68 13.44 -1.13 -3.93
CA GLN A 68 14.33 -0.02 -3.62
C GLN A 68 14.54 0.89 -4.80
N TYR A 69 15.02 2.10 -4.52
CA TYR A 69 15.25 3.14 -5.50
C TYR A 69 16.64 3.72 -5.37
N TYR A 70 17.23 4.07 -6.53
CA TYR A 70 18.43 4.88 -6.63
C TYR A 70 18.08 6.25 -7.18
N ALA A 71 18.62 7.30 -6.58
CA ALA A 71 18.55 8.66 -7.10
C ALA A 71 19.75 8.96 -7.99
N LEU A 72 19.53 9.70 -9.07
CA LEU A 72 20.59 10.20 -9.94
C LEU A 72 20.96 11.64 -9.52
N SER A 73 22.21 11.86 -9.18
CA SER A 73 22.69 13.23 -8.89
C SER A 73 22.77 14.09 -10.15
N GLY A 74 22.48 15.39 -9.98
CA GLY A 74 22.44 16.35 -11.08
C GLY A 74 21.11 16.34 -11.86
N ALA A 75 21.09 16.95 -13.03
CA ALA A 75 19.90 17.04 -13.87
C ALA A 75 19.50 15.69 -14.45
N SER A 76 18.19 15.47 -14.55
CA SER A 76 17.63 14.30 -15.21
C SER A 76 18.05 14.24 -16.69
N PRO A 77 18.50 13.08 -17.21
CA PRO A 77 18.73 12.90 -18.64
C PRO A 77 17.42 12.74 -19.42
N PHE A 78 16.30 12.62 -18.72
CA PHE A 78 14.97 12.39 -19.30
C PHE A 78 14.06 13.59 -19.05
N SER A 79 13.26 13.96 -20.04
CA SER A 79 12.20 14.96 -19.93
C SER A 79 10.85 14.32 -19.49
N ARG A 80 10.78 12.99 -19.40
CA ARG A 80 9.57 12.21 -19.10
C ARG A 80 9.94 10.96 -18.30
N HIS A 81 8.94 10.34 -17.67
CA HIS A 81 9.09 9.00 -17.09
C HIS A 81 9.36 7.96 -18.17
N ILE A 82 10.20 6.98 -17.86
CA ILE A 82 10.45 5.81 -18.71
C ILE A 82 9.91 4.60 -17.98
N TYR A 83 9.00 3.88 -18.64
CA TYR A 83 8.38 2.66 -18.13
C TYR A 83 8.70 1.53 -19.08
N PRO A 84 9.55 0.55 -18.70
CA PRO A 84 9.71 -0.67 -19.46
C PRO A 84 8.42 -1.49 -19.42
N MET A 85 8.31 -2.48 -20.31
CA MET A 85 7.17 -3.41 -20.29
C MET A 85 7.14 -4.18 -18.96
N PRO A 86 5.97 -4.30 -18.31
CA PRO A 86 5.81 -5.10 -17.11
C PRO A 86 6.11 -6.59 -17.35
N ASP A 87 6.66 -7.26 -16.34
CA ASP A 87 6.86 -8.71 -16.31
C ASP A 87 6.26 -9.27 -15.00
N GLY A 88 5.09 -9.89 -15.11
CA GLY A 88 4.34 -10.43 -13.97
C GLY A 88 4.04 -9.39 -12.87
N ALA A 89 4.47 -9.69 -11.65
CA ALA A 89 4.28 -8.81 -10.49
C ALA A 89 5.21 -7.59 -10.49
N TRP A 90 6.24 -7.59 -11.32
CA TRP A 90 7.21 -6.51 -11.45
C TRP A 90 6.82 -5.57 -12.59
N LEU A 91 6.69 -4.30 -12.26
CA LEU A 91 6.33 -3.25 -13.24
C LEU A 91 7.53 -2.74 -14.05
N GLY A 92 8.71 -3.37 -13.91
CA GLY A 92 9.95 -2.93 -14.51
C GLY A 92 10.69 -1.85 -13.72
N LEU A 93 11.96 -1.63 -14.03
CA LEU A 93 12.78 -0.60 -13.41
C LEU A 93 12.53 0.74 -14.11
N HIS A 94 11.72 1.59 -13.51
CA HIS A 94 11.32 2.88 -14.08
C HIS A 94 12.43 3.92 -13.94
N ALA A 95 12.50 4.88 -14.87
CA ALA A 95 13.11 6.17 -14.64
C ALA A 95 11.99 7.18 -14.37
N THR A 96 11.94 7.70 -13.15
CA THR A 96 10.92 8.66 -12.70
C THR A 96 11.56 10.02 -12.54
N VAL A 97 10.94 11.07 -13.10
CA VAL A 97 11.39 12.46 -13.00
C VAL A 97 10.43 13.22 -12.10
N ASP A 98 10.90 13.80 -11.01
CA ASP A 98 10.08 14.61 -10.12
C ASP A 98 9.90 16.06 -10.61
N LEU A 99 9.05 16.81 -9.92
CA LEU A 99 8.80 18.22 -10.25
C LEU A 99 10.04 19.12 -10.13
N GLY A 100 11.06 18.68 -9.40
CA GLY A 100 12.36 19.33 -9.29
C GLY A 100 13.36 18.89 -10.36
N ASN A 101 12.91 18.17 -11.41
CA ASN A 101 13.73 17.60 -12.47
C ASN A 101 14.84 16.65 -11.97
N ARG A 102 14.59 15.95 -10.84
CA ARG A 102 15.49 14.92 -10.34
C ARG A 102 15.01 13.55 -10.85
N CYS A 103 15.96 12.72 -11.25
CA CYS A 103 15.67 11.39 -11.74
C CYS A 103 15.91 10.32 -10.66
N LYS A 104 15.00 9.36 -10.56
CA LYS A 104 15.11 8.16 -9.73
C LYS A 104 14.87 6.93 -10.56
N PHE A 105 15.60 5.86 -10.25
CA PHE A 105 15.46 4.55 -10.89
C PHE A 105 14.91 3.54 -9.89
N GLY A 106 13.90 2.80 -10.29
CA GLY A 106 13.25 1.81 -9.45
C GLY A 106 11.73 1.76 -9.68
N PRO A 107 11.04 0.90 -8.91
CA PRO A 107 11.65 -0.05 -7.98
C PRO A 107 12.15 -1.31 -8.67
N ASP A 108 13.00 -2.06 -7.99
CA ASP A 108 13.09 -3.49 -8.18
C ASP A 108 11.95 -4.20 -7.42
N ILE A 109 11.96 -5.51 -7.35
CA ILE A 109 11.03 -6.30 -6.53
C ILE A 109 11.78 -7.45 -5.85
N GLU A 110 11.47 -7.66 -4.56
CA GLU A 110 11.90 -8.81 -3.78
C GLU A 110 10.78 -9.18 -2.80
N TRP A 111 10.39 -10.44 -2.78
CA TRP A 111 9.46 -10.96 -1.79
C TRP A 111 10.15 -11.18 -0.45
N ILE A 112 9.55 -10.68 0.62
CA ILE A 112 10.12 -10.73 1.98
C ILE A 112 9.10 -11.32 2.95
N PRO A 113 9.55 -12.09 3.98
CA PRO A 113 8.66 -12.74 4.93
C PRO A 113 8.03 -11.76 5.93
N GLU A 114 8.67 -10.65 6.20
CA GLU A 114 8.26 -9.61 7.15
C GLU A 114 8.64 -8.22 6.67
N VAL A 115 8.07 -7.19 7.29
CA VAL A 115 8.33 -5.79 6.93
C VAL A 115 9.77 -5.43 7.29
N ASP A 116 10.61 -5.24 6.26
CA ASP A 116 12.00 -4.82 6.37
C ASP A 116 12.30 -3.76 5.30
N TYR A 117 12.62 -2.55 5.75
CA TYR A 117 12.99 -1.41 4.88
C TYR A 117 14.49 -1.28 4.65
N THR A 118 15.29 -2.27 5.05
CA THR A 118 16.74 -2.24 4.86
C THR A 118 17.09 -2.13 3.39
N PHE A 119 17.87 -1.10 3.06
CA PHE A 119 18.39 -0.90 1.71
C PHE A 119 19.52 -1.90 1.43
N LYS A 120 19.51 -2.52 0.25
CA LYS A 120 20.46 -3.56 -0.17
C LYS A 120 21.38 -3.03 -1.27
N PRO A 121 22.55 -2.45 -0.92
CA PRO A 121 23.46 -1.86 -1.91
C PRO A 121 24.06 -2.89 -2.87
N GLU A 122 24.12 -4.15 -2.51
CA GLU A 122 24.60 -5.26 -3.34
C GLU A 122 23.75 -5.50 -4.60
N LYS A 123 22.57 -4.90 -4.67
CA LYS A 123 21.71 -4.97 -5.87
C LYS A 123 22.08 -3.96 -6.96
N LEU A 124 23.08 -3.10 -6.76
CA LEU A 124 23.45 -2.03 -7.67
C LEU A 124 23.70 -2.56 -9.09
N ASP A 125 24.47 -3.64 -9.23
CA ASP A 125 24.79 -4.22 -10.53
C ASP A 125 23.52 -4.56 -11.34
N LYS A 126 22.52 -5.16 -10.69
CA LYS A 126 21.23 -5.44 -11.31
C LYS A 126 20.53 -4.15 -11.81
N PHE A 127 20.60 -3.07 -11.05
CA PHE A 127 20.04 -1.79 -11.47
C PHE A 127 20.79 -1.23 -12.67
N LEU A 128 22.12 -1.29 -12.66
CA LEU A 128 22.96 -0.82 -13.76
C LEU A 128 22.63 -1.56 -15.07
N ASP A 129 22.49 -2.88 -15.01
CA ASP A 129 22.14 -3.69 -16.17
C ASP A 129 20.81 -3.24 -16.80
N PHE A 130 19.78 -3.05 -15.98
CA PHE A 130 18.48 -2.60 -16.49
C PHE A 130 18.49 -1.15 -16.99
N ILE A 131 19.14 -0.23 -16.28
CA ILE A 131 19.18 1.17 -16.68
C ILE A 131 19.95 1.33 -18.00
N ARG A 132 21.04 0.61 -18.16
CA ARG A 132 21.87 0.66 -19.37
C ARG A 132 21.14 0.15 -20.63
N MET A 133 20.05 -0.60 -20.48
CA MET A 133 19.21 -0.98 -21.62
C MET A 133 18.56 0.21 -22.32
N TYR A 134 18.26 1.29 -21.61
CA TYR A 134 17.65 2.50 -22.16
C TYR A 134 18.48 3.78 -21.93
N HIS A 135 19.52 3.72 -21.12
CA HIS A 135 20.50 4.78 -20.88
C HIS A 135 21.92 4.20 -20.81
N PRO A 136 22.50 3.77 -21.94
CA PRO A 136 23.78 3.08 -21.96
C PRO A 136 24.95 3.88 -21.43
N ASP A 137 24.91 5.21 -21.58
CA ASP A 137 25.97 6.13 -21.13
C ASP A 137 25.83 6.54 -19.65
N LEU A 138 25.09 5.79 -18.84
CA LEU A 138 24.93 6.08 -17.42
C LEU A 138 26.27 6.09 -16.68
N ASP A 139 26.59 7.22 -16.10
CA ASP A 139 27.68 7.36 -15.13
C ASP A 139 27.22 6.85 -13.76
N GLU A 140 27.68 5.66 -13.40
CA GLU A 140 27.29 4.97 -12.14
C GLU A 140 27.69 5.77 -10.88
N SER A 141 28.75 6.58 -10.96
CA SER A 141 29.17 7.42 -9.82
C SER A 141 28.12 8.47 -9.43
N ARG A 142 27.15 8.71 -10.28
CA ARG A 142 26.00 9.60 -10.04
C ARG A 142 24.81 8.90 -9.36
N LEU A 143 24.83 7.57 -9.23
CA LEU A 143 23.76 6.83 -8.56
C LEU A 143 24.02 6.74 -7.06
N HIS A 144 23.01 7.09 -6.29
CA HIS A 144 23.03 7.04 -4.84
C HIS A 144 21.82 6.29 -4.30
N PRO A 145 21.97 5.48 -3.24
CA PRO A 145 20.82 4.92 -2.51
C PRO A 145 19.82 6.00 -2.15
N ASP A 146 18.52 5.74 -2.37
CA ASP A 146 17.47 6.68 -2.01
C ASP A 146 16.57 6.08 -0.91
N TYR A 147 15.51 5.37 -1.27
CA TYR A 147 14.60 4.77 -0.31
C TYR A 147 14.13 3.38 -0.74
N THR A 148 13.49 2.70 0.19
CA THR A 148 12.75 1.46 -0.03
C THR A 148 11.27 1.67 0.20
N GLY A 149 10.42 0.89 -0.48
CA GLY A 149 8.99 0.84 -0.27
C GLY A 149 8.51 -0.60 -0.25
N ILE A 150 7.48 -0.90 0.54
CA ILE A 150 6.90 -2.24 0.63
C ILE A 150 5.47 -2.19 0.13
N ARG A 151 5.13 -3.14 -0.76
CA ARG A 151 3.78 -3.29 -1.31
C ARG A 151 3.02 -4.38 -0.54
N PRO A 152 1.80 -4.11 -0.05
CA PRO A 152 0.92 -5.13 0.49
C PRO A 152 0.33 -5.97 -0.65
N LYS A 153 0.78 -7.21 -0.77
CA LYS A 153 0.27 -8.15 -1.76
C LYS A 153 -0.79 -9.07 -1.16
N LEU A 154 -1.84 -9.39 -1.92
CA LEU A 154 -2.86 -10.37 -1.55
C LEU A 154 -2.62 -11.74 -2.19
N TYR A 155 -1.44 -11.99 -2.71
CA TYR A 155 -1.04 -13.19 -3.42
C TYR A 155 0.45 -13.46 -3.20
N ARG A 156 0.85 -14.70 -3.39
CA ARG A 156 2.26 -15.13 -3.27
C ARG A 156 3.00 -14.94 -4.60
N GLU A 157 4.31 -14.96 -4.52
CA GLU A 157 5.15 -14.97 -5.72
C GLU A 157 4.74 -16.11 -6.66
N GLY A 158 4.54 -15.76 -7.94
CA GLY A 158 4.12 -16.71 -8.98
C GLY A 158 2.62 -16.96 -9.08
N GLU A 159 1.81 -16.45 -8.16
CA GLU A 159 0.34 -16.53 -8.25
C GLU A 159 -0.24 -15.40 -9.13
N PRO A 160 -1.46 -15.56 -9.66
CA PRO A 160 -2.15 -14.52 -10.40
C PRO A 160 -2.33 -13.24 -9.56
N VAL A 161 -2.14 -12.09 -10.19
CA VAL A 161 -2.26 -10.79 -9.54
C VAL A 161 -3.75 -10.42 -9.42
N PRO A 162 -4.32 -10.36 -8.21
CA PRO A 162 -5.69 -9.91 -7.99
C PRO A 162 -5.77 -8.37 -8.03
N ASP A 163 -6.99 -7.85 -8.15
CA ASP A 163 -7.27 -6.44 -7.94
C ASP A 163 -7.29 -6.08 -6.44
N PHE A 164 -7.42 -4.80 -6.14
CA PHE A 164 -7.70 -4.30 -4.79
C PHE A 164 -8.95 -4.97 -4.22
N ARG A 165 -8.93 -5.26 -2.93
CA ARG A 165 -10.07 -5.88 -2.27
C ARG A 165 -10.70 -4.90 -1.29
N ILE A 166 -12.01 -4.68 -1.45
CA ILE A 166 -12.82 -3.81 -0.60
C ILE A 166 -13.94 -4.67 -0.02
N ASP A 167 -13.83 -5.00 1.27
CA ASP A 167 -14.79 -5.85 1.95
C ASP A 167 -15.78 -5.03 2.77
N THR A 168 -17.04 -5.43 2.71
CA THR A 168 -18.19 -4.73 3.28
C THR A 168 -18.98 -5.64 4.22
N ALA A 169 -20.05 -5.13 4.82
CA ALA A 169 -20.95 -5.92 5.65
C ALA A 169 -21.50 -7.17 4.93
N ALA A 170 -21.64 -7.12 3.59
CA ALA A 170 -22.06 -8.27 2.79
C ALA A 170 -21.06 -9.43 2.84
N ASP A 171 -19.77 -9.14 3.02
CA ASP A 171 -18.70 -10.12 3.07
C ASP A 171 -18.49 -10.66 4.50
N HIS A 172 -18.46 -9.76 5.48
CA HIS A 172 -18.03 -10.10 6.86
C HIS A 172 -19.12 -9.97 7.93
N GLY A 173 -20.32 -9.49 7.60
CA GLY A 173 -21.47 -9.44 8.52
C GLY A 173 -21.44 -8.34 9.58
N LEU A 174 -20.56 -7.33 9.46
CA LEU A 174 -20.43 -6.22 10.42
C LEU A 174 -20.84 -4.90 9.78
N ASP A 175 -22.03 -4.39 10.14
CA ASP A 175 -22.52 -3.11 9.65
C ASP A 175 -21.62 -1.95 10.10
N GLY A 176 -21.45 -0.95 9.22
CA GLY A 176 -20.64 0.23 9.50
C GLY A 176 -19.13 0.02 9.39
N LEU A 177 -18.68 -1.15 8.92
CA LEU A 177 -17.26 -1.44 8.66
C LEU A 177 -17.01 -1.62 7.17
N VAL A 178 -15.96 -0.98 6.66
CA VAL A 178 -15.40 -1.21 5.33
C VAL A 178 -13.90 -1.46 5.48
N MET A 179 -13.38 -2.47 4.80
CA MET A 179 -11.98 -2.84 4.90
C MET A 179 -11.32 -2.84 3.51
N LEU A 180 -10.17 -2.17 3.40
CA LEU A 180 -9.40 -2.02 2.17
C LEU A 180 -8.11 -2.84 2.29
N PHE A 181 -7.94 -3.82 1.40
CA PHE A 181 -6.78 -4.70 1.38
C PHE A 181 -6.06 -4.64 0.04
N GLY A 182 -4.74 -4.81 0.08
CA GLY A 182 -3.92 -4.87 -1.12
C GLY A 182 -3.85 -3.55 -1.90
N ILE A 183 -4.16 -2.41 -1.25
CA ILE A 183 -4.05 -1.10 -1.90
C ILE A 183 -2.58 -0.75 -2.07
N GLU A 184 -2.07 -1.07 -3.25
CA GLU A 184 -0.70 -0.76 -3.70
C GLU A 184 -0.74 0.21 -4.91
N SER A 185 0.25 0.22 -5.80
CA SER A 185 0.18 1.02 -7.02
C SER A 185 -0.92 0.49 -7.96
N PRO A 186 -1.82 1.35 -8.49
CA PRO A 186 -1.85 2.82 -8.42
C PRO A 186 -2.78 3.40 -7.32
N GLY A 187 -2.82 2.82 -6.13
CA GLY A 187 -3.73 3.20 -5.04
C GLY A 187 -3.73 4.68 -4.68
N LEU A 188 -2.56 5.34 -4.68
CA LEU A 188 -2.49 6.78 -4.43
C LEU A 188 -3.21 7.59 -5.52
N THR A 189 -2.99 7.26 -6.78
CA THR A 189 -3.68 7.90 -7.91
C THR A 189 -5.19 7.63 -7.88
N ALA A 190 -5.60 6.42 -7.47
CA ALA A 190 -6.99 6.00 -7.37
C ALA A 190 -7.67 6.43 -6.06
N SER A 191 -6.96 7.04 -5.11
CA SER A 191 -7.43 7.24 -3.73
C SER A 191 -8.73 8.03 -3.63
N LEU A 192 -8.93 9.06 -4.45
CA LEU A 192 -10.16 9.84 -4.44
C LEU A 192 -11.36 9.02 -4.98
N ALA A 193 -11.16 8.23 -6.02
CA ALA A 193 -12.20 7.34 -6.55
C ALA A 193 -12.54 6.22 -5.55
N ILE A 194 -11.54 5.68 -4.86
CA ILE A 194 -11.76 4.71 -3.76
C ILE A 194 -12.56 5.37 -2.63
N ALA A 195 -12.22 6.60 -2.26
CA ALA A 195 -12.94 7.34 -1.22
C ALA A 195 -14.40 7.60 -1.59
N ASP A 196 -14.67 8.02 -2.82
CA ASP A 196 -16.04 8.22 -3.33
C ASP A 196 -16.82 6.90 -3.33
N HIS A 197 -16.19 5.80 -3.75
CA HIS A 197 -16.81 4.48 -3.71
C HIS A 197 -17.18 4.07 -2.26
N VAL A 198 -16.23 4.21 -1.32
CA VAL A 198 -16.47 3.88 0.10
C VAL A 198 -17.56 4.77 0.70
N ALA A 199 -17.58 6.06 0.39
CA ALA A 199 -18.66 6.97 0.84
C ALA A 199 -20.03 6.52 0.33
N GLY A 200 -20.11 6.13 -0.95
CA GLY A 200 -21.33 5.59 -1.56
C GLY A 200 -21.85 4.32 -0.88
N LEU A 201 -20.95 3.44 -0.42
CA LEU A 201 -21.33 2.24 0.35
C LEU A 201 -22.06 2.58 1.65
N TYR A 202 -21.57 3.59 2.39
CA TYR A 202 -22.22 4.04 3.62
C TYR A 202 -23.57 4.75 3.36
N GLU A 203 -23.69 5.51 2.27
CA GLU A 203 -24.96 6.15 1.92
C GLU A 203 -26.03 5.11 1.53
N GLN A 204 -25.66 4.08 0.78
CA GLN A 204 -26.56 2.98 0.43
C GLN A 204 -27.01 2.18 1.67
N ALA A 205 -26.08 1.85 2.56
CA ALA A 205 -26.40 1.15 3.82
C ALA A 205 -27.36 1.99 4.69
N LYS A 206 -27.17 3.31 4.76
CA LYS A 206 -28.06 4.22 5.49
C LYS A 206 -29.44 4.34 4.87
N ALA A 207 -29.57 4.24 3.54
CA ALA A 207 -30.85 4.31 2.84
C ALA A 207 -31.66 3.00 2.97
N ALA A 208 -30.98 1.87 3.27
CA ALA A 208 -31.58 0.54 3.44
C ALA A 208 -32.02 0.24 4.87
N ALA A 209 -31.60 1.05 5.87
CA ALA A 209 -31.92 0.92 7.28
C ALA A 209 -33.12 1.75 7.70
#